data_a6f78cde3b0d56fd327834bb6e5584f0
#
_entry.id   a6f78cde3b0d56fd327834bb6e5584f0
#
_cell.length_a   1.000
_cell.length_b   1.000
_cell.length_c   1.000
_cell.angle_alpha   90.00
_cell.angle_beta   90.00
_cell.angle_gamma   90.00
#
_symmetry.space_group_name_H-M   'P 1'
#
loop_
_entity.id
_entity.type
_entity.pdbx_description
1 polymer ?
#
loop_
_entity_poly.entity_id
_entity_poly.type
_entity_poly.pdbx_seq_one_letter_code
_entity_poly.pdbx_strand_id
1 'polypeptide(L)'
;MKERSDKSVDKAAVDRRSFLSVALSTCAIAPLATLSLQLATSLAGSLTKEQRDSMTPSQVIDELKKGNERFRAGKMAPRDYLAEKRSSAAGQYPAAVVLGCVDSRVPAEIIFDTGIGDTFIGRVAGNVVNDDMLGSMEFACAASGAKVVLVLGHTACGAVKGAIDDVVLGNLTGLLARIKPAIPATKFEGEKSSKNAAYVDAVAHTNVVLALAEIRRRSPVLEELEKKGTIQIAGAMYYLTTGVVEFLG
;
A
#
# COMPACT_ATOMS: atom_id res chain seq x y z
N MET A 1 9.03 33.80 63.18
CA MET A 1 9.23 35.25 63.30
C MET A 1 9.99 35.74 62.08
N LYS A 2 9.44 36.73 61.38
CA LYS A 2 9.89 37.43 60.14
C LYS A 2 9.63 36.70 58.84
N GLU A 3 8.97 37.20 57.94
CA GLU A 3 8.27 38.43 57.50
C GLU A 3 8.19 38.40 55.98
N ARG A 4 7.07 38.69 55.48
CA ARG A 4 6.72 38.78 54.05
C ARG A 4 7.50 39.88 53.34
N SER A 5 7.78 39.67 52.07
CA SER A 5 7.98 40.77 51.12
C SER A 5 7.15 40.52 49.87
N ASP A 6 6.11 41.28 49.79
CA ASP A 6 5.22 41.49 48.65
C ASP A 6 5.95 42.35 47.59
N LYS A 7 5.94 41.92 46.32
CA LYS A 7 6.27 42.80 45.19
C LYS A 7 5.17 42.69 44.14
N SER A 8 4.31 43.70 44.21
CA SER A 8 3.34 44.06 43.17
C SER A 8 4.06 44.25 41.81
N VAL A 9 3.51 43.64 40.77
CA VAL A 9 3.85 43.94 39.37
C VAL A 9 2.73 44.72 38.73
N ASP A 10 3.07 45.96 38.35
CA ASP A 10 2.22 46.92 37.66
C ASP A 10 1.62 46.39 36.38
N LYS A 11 0.33 46.58 36.24
CA LYS A 11 -0.43 46.41 35.00
C LYS A 11 -0.31 47.69 34.16
N ALA A 12 0.54 47.64 33.12
CA ALA A 12 0.49 48.65 32.06
C ALA A 12 -0.70 48.38 31.14
N ALA A 13 -1.66 49.28 31.16
CA ALA A 13 -2.79 49.30 30.24
C ALA A 13 -2.33 49.75 28.85
N VAL A 14 -2.52 48.89 27.83
CA VAL A 14 -2.32 49.27 26.43
C VAL A 14 -3.59 49.89 25.88
N ASP A 15 -3.47 51.17 25.53
CA ASP A 15 -4.53 52.04 24.99
C ASP A 15 -4.91 51.58 23.55
N ARG A 16 -6.23 51.38 23.35
CA ARG A 16 -6.84 50.82 22.12
C ARG A 16 -7.21 51.90 21.09
N ARG A 17 -6.55 53.07 21.05
CA ARG A 17 -6.96 54.18 20.17
C ARG A 17 -5.85 54.76 19.31
N SER A 18 -5.12 53.97 18.55
CA SER A 18 -4.19 54.56 17.57
C SER A 18 -3.80 53.56 16.47
N PHE A 19 -4.76 53.09 15.66
CA PHE A 19 -4.47 52.53 14.36
C PHE A 19 -5.66 52.68 13.39
N LEU A 20 -5.92 53.93 13.03
CA LEU A 20 -6.72 54.27 11.86
C LEU A 20 -6.04 55.46 11.16
N SER A 21 -5.27 55.14 10.17
CA SER A 21 -5.06 55.93 8.95
C SER A 21 -3.71 55.61 8.31
N VAL A 22 -3.68 54.71 7.30
CA VAL A 22 -2.80 54.87 6.13
C VAL A 22 -3.52 54.24 4.93
N ALA A 23 -3.85 55.10 4.05
CA ALA A 23 -3.99 55.13 2.59
C ALA A 23 -4.11 53.81 1.81
N LEU A 24 -5.16 53.79 0.97
CA LEU A 24 -5.32 52.96 -0.24
C LEU A 24 -4.10 53.14 -1.16
N SER A 25 -3.51 52.04 -1.54
CA SER A 25 -2.78 51.89 -2.80
C SER A 25 -3.20 50.58 -3.42
N THR A 26 -3.98 50.68 -4.47
CA THR A 26 -4.38 49.62 -5.36
C THR A 26 -3.17 49.09 -6.12
N CYS A 27 -2.74 47.88 -5.78
CA CYS A 27 -1.93 47.02 -6.67
C CYS A 27 -2.68 45.73 -6.89
N ALA A 28 -3.09 45.54 -8.15
CA ALA A 28 -3.66 44.29 -8.64
C ALA A 28 -2.61 43.19 -8.53
N ILE A 29 -2.82 42.22 -7.63
CA ILE A 29 -2.09 40.97 -7.57
C ILE A 29 -3.09 39.86 -7.91
N ALA A 30 -2.91 39.31 -9.10
CA ALA A 30 -3.65 38.17 -9.63
C ALA A 30 -3.48 36.90 -8.76
N PRO A 31 -4.35 35.89 -8.89
CA PRO A 31 -4.59 34.86 -7.88
C PRO A 31 -3.53 33.79 -7.91
N LEU A 32 -2.55 33.84 -7.01
CA LEU A 32 -1.65 32.72 -6.68
C LEU A 32 -2.10 31.94 -5.43
N ALA A 33 -3.25 32.27 -4.87
CA ALA A 33 -3.69 31.71 -3.59
C ALA A 33 -4.50 30.40 -3.71
N THR A 34 -4.86 29.96 -4.93
CA THR A 34 -5.71 28.77 -5.10
C THR A 34 -4.94 27.46 -5.24
N LEU A 35 -3.63 27.50 -5.48
CA LEU A 35 -2.82 26.27 -5.65
C LEU A 35 -2.29 25.70 -4.33
N SER A 36 -2.17 26.53 -3.29
CA SER A 36 -1.65 26.08 -1.99
C SER A 36 -2.71 25.46 -1.07
N LEU A 37 -3.99 25.64 -1.34
CA LEU A 37 -5.07 25.08 -0.50
C LEU A 37 -5.40 23.64 -0.88
N GLN A 38 -5.10 23.20 -2.09
CA GLN A 38 -5.32 21.81 -2.51
C GLN A 38 -4.23 20.83 -2.03
N LEU A 39 -3.04 21.31 -1.69
CA LEU A 39 -1.98 20.47 -1.09
C LEU A 39 -2.18 20.20 0.40
N ALA A 40 -2.93 21.04 1.10
CA ALA A 40 -3.15 20.91 2.56
C ALA A 40 -4.29 19.95 2.91
N THR A 41 -5.14 19.55 1.96
CA THR A 41 -6.26 18.63 2.19
C THR A 41 -5.89 17.16 2.04
N SER A 42 -4.68 16.82 1.60
CA SER A 42 -4.23 15.43 1.46
C SER A 42 -3.66 14.83 2.77
N LEU A 43 -3.61 15.60 3.86
CA LEU A 43 -2.94 15.20 5.10
C LEU A 43 -3.87 14.65 6.19
N ALA A 44 -5.17 14.50 5.95
CA ALA A 44 -6.10 14.32 7.06
C ALA A 44 -7.17 13.23 6.92
N GLY A 45 -7.02 12.22 6.08
CA GLY A 45 -8.02 11.14 6.02
C GLY A 45 -7.74 10.06 4.98
N SER A 46 -8.44 8.95 5.12
CA SER A 46 -8.47 7.85 4.15
C SER A 46 -9.15 8.29 2.84
N LEU A 47 -8.95 7.53 1.77
CA LEU A 47 -9.62 7.77 0.49
C LEU A 47 -11.14 7.87 0.65
N THR A 48 -11.74 8.86 -0.02
CA THR A 48 -13.20 8.93 -0.15
C THR A 48 -13.68 8.08 -1.33
N LYS A 49 -15.00 7.81 -1.36
CA LYS A 49 -15.61 7.08 -2.47
C LYS A 49 -15.38 7.78 -3.81
N GLU A 50 -15.56 9.09 -3.83
CA GLU A 50 -15.42 9.93 -5.03
C GLU A 50 -13.98 9.91 -5.55
N GLN A 51 -13.00 10.02 -4.65
CA GLN A 51 -11.58 9.93 -5.00
C GLN A 51 -11.26 8.57 -5.62
N ARG A 52 -11.61 7.46 -4.93
CA ARG A 52 -11.40 6.10 -5.44
C ARG A 52 -12.11 5.87 -6.78
N ASP A 53 -13.39 6.29 -6.91
CA ASP A 53 -14.18 6.06 -8.11
C ASP A 53 -13.65 6.83 -9.33
N SER A 54 -13.02 7.99 -9.12
CA SER A 54 -12.39 8.79 -10.17
C SER A 54 -11.08 8.20 -10.70
N MET A 55 -10.46 7.24 -9.98
CA MET A 55 -9.21 6.62 -10.37
C MET A 55 -9.45 5.49 -11.39
N THR A 56 -8.58 5.43 -12.40
CA THR A 56 -8.44 4.25 -13.27
C THR A 56 -7.53 3.20 -12.61
N PRO A 57 -7.61 1.92 -13.02
CA PRO A 57 -6.69 0.89 -12.52
C PRO A 57 -5.21 1.25 -12.71
N SER A 58 -4.85 1.83 -13.86
CA SER A 58 -3.49 2.28 -14.14
C SER A 58 -3.04 3.39 -13.19
N GLN A 59 -3.89 4.37 -12.89
CA GLN A 59 -3.57 5.43 -11.93
C GLN A 59 -3.35 4.86 -10.52
N VAL A 60 -4.11 3.84 -10.10
CA VAL A 60 -3.88 3.17 -8.81
C VAL A 60 -2.51 2.50 -8.78
N ILE A 61 -2.11 1.80 -9.85
CA ILE A 61 -0.76 1.20 -9.96
C ILE A 61 0.32 2.29 -9.88
N ASP A 62 0.13 3.41 -10.56
CA ASP A 62 1.10 4.51 -10.54
C ASP A 62 1.22 5.15 -9.14
N GLU A 63 0.12 5.26 -8.39
CA GLU A 63 0.17 5.71 -6.99
C GLU A 63 0.91 4.71 -6.09
N LEU A 64 0.73 3.40 -6.27
CA LEU A 64 1.51 2.38 -5.55
C LEU A 64 3.01 2.47 -5.88
N LYS A 65 3.37 2.69 -7.15
CA LYS A 65 4.77 2.90 -7.55
C LYS A 65 5.37 4.15 -6.88
N LYS A 66 4.68 5.28 -6.95
CA LYS A 66 5.09 6.53 -6.27
C LYS A 66 5.21 6.36 -4.76
N GLY A 67 4.30 5.59 -4.15
CA GLY A 67 4.36 5.24 -2.73
C GLY A 67 5.65 4.47 -2.40
N ASN A 68 5.99 3.48 -3.20
CA ASN A 68 7.25 2.75 -3.04
C ASN A 68 8.49 3.64 -3.24
N GLU A 69 8.45 4.58 -4.18
CA GLU A 69 9.54 5.56 -4.35
C GLU A 69 9.71 6.44 -3.11
N ARG A 70 8.60 6.92 -2.50
CA ARG A 70 8.65 7.70 -1.25
C ARG A 70 9.19 6.87 -0.09
N PHE A 71 8.74 5.62 0.06
CA PHE A 71 9.27 4.69 1.07
C PHE A 71 10.79 4.52 0.94
N ARG A 72 11.28 4.21 -0.25
CA ARG A 72 12.70 4.02 -0.53
C ARG A 72 13.55 5.29 -0.31
N ALA A 73 12.98 6.44 -0.60
CA ALA A 73 13.64 7.72 -0.39
C ALA A 73 13.63 8.20 1.07
N GLY A 74 12.95 7.48 1.98
CA GLY A 74 12.72 7.95 3.36
C GLY A 74 11.87 9.21 3.43
N LYS A 75 11.01 9.44 2.43
CA LYS A 75 10.15 10.62 2.28
C LYS A 75 8.67 10.23 2.25
N MET A 76 8.29 9.32 3.14
CA MET A 76 6.90 8.91 3.28
C MET A 76 6.00 10.10 3.60
N ALA A 77 4.76 10.04 3.14
CA ALA A 77 3.76 11.06 3.44
C ALA A 77 3.54 11.14 4.96
N PRO A 78 3.50 12.34 5.56
CA PRO A 78 3.12 12.49 6.95
C PRO A 78 1.67 12.02 7.14
N ARG A 79 1.40 11.20 8.19
CA ARG A 79 0.09 10.60 8.44
C ARG A 79 -0.38 10.86 9.85
N ASP A 80 -1.66 11.17 9.99
CA ASP A 80 -2.39 11.09 11.26
C ASP A 80 -3.26 9.83 11.26
N TYR A 81 -2.71 8.71 11.73
CA TYR A 81 -3.43 7.43 11.80
C TYR A 81 -4.70 7.49 12.66
N LEU A 82 -4.79 8.40 13.63
CA LEU A 82 -6.01 8.59 14.40
C LEU A 82 -7.09 9.32 13.60
N ALA A 83 -6.70 10.28 12.75
CA ALA A 83 -7.62 10.93 11.81
C ALA A 83 -8.07 9.95 10.72
N GLU A 84 -7.16 9.17 10.13
CA GLU A 84 -7.47 8.13 9.15
C GLU A 84 -8.42 7.06 9.73
N LYS A 85 -8.17 6.60 10.96
CA LYS A 85 -9.07 5.70 11.68
C LYS A 85 -10.46 6.29 11.85
N ARG A 86 -10.57 7.59 12.21
CA ARG A 86 -11.86 8.25 12.39
C ARG A 86 -12.60 8.40 11.08
N SER A 87 -11.91 8.83 10.01
CA SER A 87 -12.51 9.06 8.69
C SER A 87 -13.00 7.76 8.04
N SER A 88 -12.29 6.65 8.25
CA SER A 88 -12.65 5.34 7.67
C SER A 88 -13.65 4.53 8.52
N ALA A 89 -13.97 4.97 9.74
CA ALA A 89 -14.83 4.18 10.64
C ALA A 89 -16.26 3.98 10.14
N ALA A 90 -16.82 4.94 9.44
CA ALA A 90 -18.18 4.88 8.87
C ALA A 90 -18.24 4.22 7.48
N GLY A 91 -17.10 4.06 6.80
CA GLY A 91 -16.99 3.46 5.47
C GLY A 91 -15.57 3.48 4.97
N GLN A 92 -15.21 2.47 4.19
CA GLN A 92 -13.88 2.35 3.60
C GLN A 92 -13.98 2.26 2.09
N TYR A 93 -13.04 2.89 1.38
CA TYR A 93 -13.02 2.95 -0.07
C TYR A 93 -11.64 2.61 -0.64
N PRO A 94 -11.10 1.41 -0.35
CA PRO A 94 -9.78 1.02 -0.78
C PRO A 94 -9.65 1.00 -2.29
N ALA A 95 -8.53 1.50 -2.81
CA ALA A 95 -8.26 1.52 -4.24
C ALA A 95 -7.71 0.20 -4.77
N ALA A 96 -7.07 -0.60 -3.92
CA ALA A 96 -6.46 -1.88 -4.29
C ALA A 96 -6.68 -2.95 -3.24
N VAL A 97 -6.55 -4.22 -3.65
CA VAL A 97 -6.32 -5.37 -2.78
C VAL A 97 -4.96 -5.98 -3.08
N VAL A 98 -4.14 -6.16 -2.06
CA VAL A 98 -2.78 -6.75 -2.18
C VAL A 98 -2.77 -8.13 -1.55
N LEU A 99 -2.42 -9.16 -2.33
CA LEU A 99 -2.09 -10.49 -1.83
C LEU A 99 -0.58 -10.58 -1.61
N GLY A 100 -0.13 -10.52 -0.37
CA GLY A 100 1.28 -10.60 0.01
C GLY A 100 1.62 -11.84 0.83
N CYS A 101 2.92 -12.01 1.13
CA CYS A 101 3.40 -13.01 2.06
C CYS A 101 3.17 -12.58 3.51
N VAL A 102 3.05 -13.55 4.44
CA VAL A 102 3.06 -13.29 5.90
C VAL A 102 4.44 -12.85 6.42
N ASP A 103 5.47 -12.84 5.58
CA ASP A 103 6.83 -12.42 5.96
C ASP A 103 6.80 -11.06 6.63
N SER A 104 7.31 -10.97 7.87
CA SER A 104 7.24 -9.77 8.70
C SER A 104 7.98 -8.56 8.11
N ARG A 105 8.88 -8.79 7.13
CA ARG A 105 9.65 -7.77 6.44
C ARG A 105 8.91 -7.15 5.25
N VAL A 106 7.67 -7.63 4.94
CA VAL A 106 6.88 -7.22 3.78
C VAL A 106 5.52 -6.62 4.20
N PRO A 107 5.50 -5.54 5.00
CA PRO A 107 4.27 -4.80 5.32
C PRO A 107 3.87 -3.93 4.12
N ALA A 108 2.91 -4.39 3.32
CA ALA A 108 2.56 -3.75 2.07
C ALA A 108 2.12 -2.29 2.23
N GLU A 109 1.40 -1.96 3.31
CA GLU A 109 0.95 -0.60 3.62
C GLU A 109 2.15 0.37 3.75
N ILE A 110 3.22 -0.08 4.41
CA ILE A 110 4.44 0.72 4.59
C ILE A 110 5.22 0.80 3.27
N ILE A 111 5.37 -0.34 2.57
CA ILE A 111 6.13 -0.44 1.32
C ILE A 111 5.53 0.46 0.23
N PHE A 112 4.20 0.58 0.20
CA PHE A 112 3.47 1.42 -0.76
C PHE A 112 3.08 2.80 -0.20
N ASP A 113 3.49 3.12 1.04
CA ASP A 113 3.14 4.39 1.68
C ASP A 113 1.64 4.69 1.59
N THR A 114 0.79 3.69 1.93
CA THR A 114 -0.67 3.80 1.98
C THR A 114 -1.16 3.97 3.41
N GLY A 115 -2.32 4.62 3.58
CA GLY A 115 -2.95 4.87 4.89
C GLY A 115 -3.97 3.83 5.30
N ILE A 116 -4.52 4.01 6.51
CA ILE A 116 -5.62 3.19 7.01
C ILE A 116 -6.85 3.42 6.12
N GLY A 117 -7.38 2.34 5.54
CA GLY A 117 -8.56 2.37 4.68
C GLY A 117 -8.28 2.54 3.18
N ASP A 118 -7.01 2.74 2.76
CA ASP A 118 -6.65 2.97 1.37
C ASP A 118 -6.45 1.69 0.56
N THR A 119 -6.12 0.57 1.24
CA THR A 119 -5.87 -0.74 0.60
C THR A 119 -6.41 -1.89 1.45
N PHE A 120 -6.94 -2.92 0.80
CA PHE A 120 -7.15 -4.22 1.43
C PHE A 120 -5.87 -5.04 1.40
N ILE A 121 -5.55 -5.72 2.50
CA ILE A 121 -4.35 -6.55 2.58
C ILE A 121 -4.72 -7.98 2.96
N GLY A 122 -4.47 -8.92 2.05
CA GLY A 122 -4.49 -10.35 2.30
C GLY A 122 -3.07 -10.90 2.41
N ARG A 123 -2.74 -11.65 3.48
CA ARG A 123 -1.41 -12.20 3.68
C ARG A 123 -1.46 -13.69 3.98
N VAL A 124 -0.70 -14.45 3.19
CA VAL A 124 -0.50 -15.89 3.38
C VAL A 124 0.91 -16.26 2.97
N ALA A 125 1.54 -17.24 3.65
CA ALA A 125 2.93 -17.61 3.33
C ALA A 125 3.10 -17.94 1.84
N GLY A 126 4.10 -17.32 1.21
CA GLY A 126 4.36 -17.47 -0.22
C GLY A 126 3.29 -16.88 -1.14
N ASN A 127 2.46 -15.95 -0.65
CA ASN A 127 1.40 -15.27 -1.45
C ASN A 127 0.58 -16.23 -2.33
N VAL A 128 0.27 -17.43 -1.81
CA VAL A 128 -0.48 -18.46 -2.54
C VAL A 128 -1.95 -18.11 -2.69
N VAL A 129 -2.56 -18.55 -3.78
CA VAL A 129 -3.98 -18.38 -4.04
C VAL A 129 -4.75 -19.57 -3.47
N ASN A 130 -5.76 -19.29 -2.64
CA ASN A 130 -6.73 -20.26 -2.12
C ASN A 130 -8.16 -19.67 -2.22
N ASP A 131 -9.17 -20.45 -1.85
CA ASP A 131 -10.58 -20.02 -1.99
C ASP A 131 -10.89 -18.78 -1.14
N ASP A 132 -10.36 -18.70 0.07
CA ASP A 132 -10.59 -17.55 0.97
C ASP A 132 -9.94 -16.27 0.42
N MET A 133 -8.75 -16.37 -0.17
CA MET A 133 -8.08 -15.24 -0.82
C MET A 133 -8.84 -14.80 -2.08
N LEU A 134 -9.34 -15.74 -2.89
CA LEU A 134 -10.16 -15.42 -4.06
C LEU A 134 -11.45 -14.71 -3.64
N GLY A 135 -12.20 -15.25 -2.68
CA GLY A 135 -13.40 -14.62 -2.16
C GLY A 135 -13.14 -13.22 -1.59
N SER A 136 -12.00 -13.02 -0.92
CA SER A 136 -11.58 -11.72 -0.41
C SER A 136 -11.29 -10.72 -1.54
N MET A 137 -10.65 -11.15 -2.64
CA MET A 137 -10.40 -10.30 -3.80
C MET A 137 -11.70 -9.97 -4.55
N GLU A 138 -12.62 -10.93 -4.68
CA GLU A 138 -13.95 -10.71 -5.27
C GLU A 138 -14.73 -9.70 -4.43
N PHE A 139 -14.74 -9.84 -3.10
CA PHE A 139 -15.33 -8.85 -2.21
C PHE A 139 -14.71 -7.47 -2.41
N ALA A 140 -13.38 -7.39 -2.44
CA ALA A 140 -12.67 -6.13 -2.61
C ALA A 140 -13.02 -5.43 -3.93
N CYS A 141 -13.06 -6.17 -5.04
CA CYS A 141 -13.27 -5.60 -6.36
C CYS A 141 -14.76 -5.44 -6.73
N ALA A 142 -15.55 -6.52 -6.58
CA ALA A 142 -16.94 -6.52 -7.04
C ALA A 142 -17.88 -5.82 -6.05
N ALA A 143 -17.69 -6.00 -4.74
CA ALA A 143 -18.56 -5.41 -3.72
C ALA A 143 -18.08 -4.05 -3.24
N SER A 144 -16.76 -3.89 -3.03
CA SER A 144 -16.17 -2.66 -2.45
C SER A 144 -15.58 -1.71 -3.50
N GLY A 145 -15.41 -2.15 -4.76
CA GLY A 145 -15.01 -1.30 -5.88
C GLY A 145 -13.52 -1.00 -6.00
N ALA A 146 -12.63 -1.81 -5.37
CA ALA A 146 -11.19 -1.72 -5.60
C ALA A 146 -10.87 -1.92 -7.09
N LYS A 147 -9.87 -1.17 -7.57
CA LYS A 147 -9.49 -1.10 -8.99
C LYS A 147 -8.34 -2.02 -9.37
N VAL A 148 -7.58 -2.51 -8.37
CA VAL A 148 -6.38 -3.33 -8.61
C VAL A 148 -6.36 -4.52 -7.68
N VAL A 149 -6.10 -5.71 -8.25
CA VAL A 149 -5.62 -6.89 -7.53
C VAL A 149 -4.11 -6.96 -7.75
N LEU A 150 -3.32 -6.83 -6.69
CA LEU A 150 -1.86 -6.90 -6.77
C LEU A 150 -1.35 -8.14 -6.03
N VAL A 151 -0.68 -9.05 -6.74
CA VAL A 151 0.08 -10.15 -6.10
C VAL A 151 1.50 -9.67 -5.86
N LEU A 152 1.89 -9.57 -4.59
CA LEU A 152 3.21 -9.09 -4.16
C LEU A 152 4.05 -10.26 -3.66
N GLY A 153 4.97 -10.74 -4.50
CA GLY A 153 6.05 -11.63 -4.10
C GLY A 153 7.23 -10.87 -3.51
N HIS A 154 8.22 -11.59 -2.98
CA HIS A 154 9.43 -10.96 -2.45
C HIS A 154 10.63 -11.88 -2.52
N THR A 155 11.83 -11.29 -2.52
CA THR A 155 13.10 -12.03 -2.49
C THR A 155 13.31 -12.76 -1.17
N ALA A 156 14.13 -13.79 -1.18
CA ALA A 156 14.49 -14.62 -0.01
C ALA A 156 13.27 -15.19 0.76
N CYS A 157 12.18 -15.53 0.06
CA CYS A 157 10.94 -16.03 0.66
C CYS A 157 11.13 -17.40 1.33
N GLY A 158 10.83 -17.46 2.65
CA GLY A 158 10.96 -18.69 3.42
C GLY A 158 10.04 -19.81 2.97
N ALA A 159 8.82 -19.48 2.55
CA ALA A 159 7.86 -20.48 2.03
C ALA A 159 8.33 -21.08 0.68
N VAL A 160 8.94 -20.26 -0.19
CA VAL A 160 9.54 -20.75 -1.45
C VAL A 160 10.72 -21.69 -1.16
N LYS A 161 11.61 -21.32 -0.21
CA LYS A 161 12.69 -22.20 0.24
C LYS A 161 12.14 -23.54 0.75
N GLY A 162 11.12 -23.47 1.63
CA GLY A 162 10.49 -24.69 2.15
C GLY A 162 9.84 -25.57 1.08
N ALA A 163 9.28 -24.96 0.02
CA ALA A 163 8.74 -25.69 -1.11
C ALA A 163 9.84 -26.39 -1.95
N ILE A 164 10.99 -25.72 -2.16
CA ILE A 164 12.15 -26.27 -2.85
C ILE A 164 12.75 -27.45 -2.06
N ASP A 165 12.79 -27.35 -0.72
CA ASP A 165 13.36 -28.37 0.18
C ASP A 165 12.36 -29.49 0.53
N ASP A 166 11.17 -29.50 -0.04
CA ASP A 166 10.12 -30.50 0.25
C ASP A 166 9.78 -30.63 1.76
N VAL A 167 9.76 -29.50 2.48
CA VAL A 167 9.48 -29.48 3.91
C VAL A 167 8.11 -30.08 4.23
N VAL A 168 8.08 -31.02 5.17
CA VAL A 168 6.86 -31.68 5.67
C VAL A 168 6.61 -31.21 7.10
N LEU A 169 5.53 -30.43 7.33
CA LEU A 169 5.18 -29.92 8.64
C LEU A 169 3.68 -29.58 8.68
N GLY A 170 2.87 -30.44 9.27
CA GLY A 170 1.45 -30.19 9.49
C GLY A 170 0.75 -29.54 8.29
N ASN A 171 -0.01 -28.46 8.54
CA ASN A 171 -0.72 -27.71 7.49
C ASN A 171 0.21 -26.96 6.51
N LEU A 172 1.46 -26.72 6.91
CA LEU A 172 2.45 -26.10 6.02
C LEU A 172 2.70 -26.96 4.77
N THR A 173 2.69 -28.29 4.90
CA THR A 173 2.85 -29.21 3.77
C THR A 173 1.85 -28.93 2.64
N GLY A 174 0.57 -28.78 2.98
CA GLY A 174 -0.49 -28.46 2.02
C GLY A 174 -0.37 -27.06 1.41
N LEU A 175 0.12 -26.10 2.19
CA LEU A 175 0.40 -24.75 1.72
C LEU A 175 1.55 -24.75 0.71
N LEU A 176 2.68 -25.41 1.03
CA LEU A 176 3.85 -25.49 0.16
C LEU A 176 3.54 -26.22 -1.15
N ALA A 177 2.63 -27.19 -1.13
CA ALA A 177 2.17 -27.88 -2.35
C ALA A 177 1.60 -26.90 -3.41
N ARG A 178 1.08 -25.73 -2.99
CA ARG A 178 0.58 -24.69 -3.91
C ARG A 178 1.71 -23.89 -4.57
N ILE A 179 2.91 -23.86 -3.94
CA ILE A 179 4.10 -23.20 -4.50
C ILE A 179 4.87 -24.14 -5.42
N LYS A 180 4.85 -25.46 -5.15
CA LYS A 180 5.61 -26.46 -5.91
C LYS A 180 5.49 -26.37 -7.43
N PRO A 181 4.34 -26.06 -8.04
CA PRO A 181 4.25 -25.90 -9.50
C PRO A 181 5.20 -24.83 -10.08
N ALA A 182 5.60 -23.84 -9.29
CA ALA A 182 6.56 -22.81 -9.72
C ALA A 182 7.97 -23.37 -9.92
N ILE A 183 8.36 -24.42 -9.19
CA ILE A 183 9.71 -25.00 -9.23
C ILE A 183 10.07 -25.51 -10.63
N PRO A 184 9.33 -26.49 -11.23
CA PRO A 184 9.62 -26.94 -12.58
C PRO A 184 9.31 -25.91 -13.66
N ALA A 185 8.43 -24.95 -13.42
CA ALA A 185 8.10 -23.87 -14.36
C ALA A 185 9.19 -22.79 -14.43
N THR A 186 10.06 -22.71 -13.43
CA THR A 186 11.15 -21.73 -13.39
C THR A 186 12.28 -22.12 -14.33
N LYS A 187 12.52 -21.29 -15.35
CA LYS A 187 13.71 -21.40 -16.20
C LYS A 187 14.89 -20.76 -15.47
N PHE A 188 15.87 -21.58 -15.13
CA PHE A 188 17.06 -21.12 -14.39
C PHE A 188 18.27 -21.95 -14.77
N GLU A 189 19.38 -21.27 -15.00
CA GLU A 189 20.69 -21.90 -15.23
C GLU A 189 21.51 -21.83 -13.95
N GLY A 190 22.12 -22.95 -13.56
CA GLY A 190 22.90 -23.07 -12.34
C GLY A 190 22.25 -23.97 -11.29
N GLU A 191 22.77 -23.90 -10.06
CA GLU A 191 22.33 -24.76 -8.96
C GLU A 191 20.88 -24.45 -8.55
N LYS A 192 20.02 -25.46 -8.60
CA LYS A 192 18.59 -25.39 -8.24
C LYS A 192 18.38 -25.87 -6.81
N SER A 193 18.79 -25.07 -5.84
CA SER A 193 18.64 -25.37 -4.40
C SER A 193 18.13 -24.17 -3.62
N SER A 194 17.56 -24.40 -2.44
CA SER A 194 17.12 -23.35 -1.52
C SER A 194 18.27 -22.49 -0.95
N LYS A 195 19.51 -22.95 -1.11
CA LYS A 195 20.73 -22.23 -0.72
C LYS A 195 21.15 -21.22 -1.78
N ASN A 196 20.74 -21.42 -3.03
CA ASN A 196 20.99 -20.45 -4.09
C ASN A 196 19.92 -19.35 -4.08
N ALA A 197 20.29 -18.16 -3.59
CA ALA A 197 19.38 -17.02 -3.46
C ALA A 197 18.75 -16.63 -4.80
N ALA A 198 19.52 -16.60 -5.89
CA ALA A 198 19.04 -16.25 -7.22
C ALA A 198 17.98 -17.26 -7.73
N TYR A 199 18.17 -18.55 -7.44
CA TYR A 199 17.17 -19.56 -7.79
C TYR A 199 15.88 -19.40 -6.97
N VAL A 200 15.99 -19.18 -5.65
CA VAL A 200 14.84 -18.91 -4.78
C VAL A 200 14.04 -17.71 -5.28
N ASP A 201 14.72 -16.64 -5.66
CA ASP A 201 14.08 -15.42 -6.15
C ASP A 201 13.43 -15.62 -7.52
N ALA A 202 14.05 -16.40 -8.40
CA ALA A 202 13.45 -16.80 -9.68
C ALA A 202 12.19 -17.65 -9.50
N VAL A 203 12.20 -18.60 -8.53
CA VAL A 203 11.00 -19.39 -8.19
C VAL A 203 9.91 -18.51 -7.58
N ALA A 204 10.28 -17.55 -6.71
CA ALA A 204 9.32 -16.59 -6.14
C ALA A 204 8.66 -15.74 -7.23
N HIS A 205 9.43 -15.25 -8.20
CA HIS A 205 8.89 -14.53 -9.37
C HIS A 205 7.92 -15.42 -10.18
N THR A 206 8.32 -16.64 -10.51
CA THR A 206 7.46 -17.59 -11.23
C THR A 206 6.17 -17.88 -10.44
N ASN A 207 6.26 -18.00 -9.11
CA ASN A 207 5.09 -18.19 -8.25
C ASN A 207 4.11 -17.01 -8.34
N VAL A 208 4.59 -15.76 -8.44
CA VAL A 208 3.71 -14.60 -8.69
C VAL A 208 3.02 -14.75 -10.05
N VAL A 209 3.75 -15.06 -11.10
CA VAL A 209 3.17 -15.24 -12.45
C VAL A 209 2.08 -16.33 -12.46
N LEU A 210 2.35 -17.46 -11.82
CA LEU A 210 1.36 -18.54 -11.70
C LEU A 210 0.16 -18.13 -10.84
N ALA A 211 0.36 -17.35 -9.79
CA ALA A 211 -0.73 -16.82 -8.96
C ALA A 211 -1.67 -15.91 -9.78
N LEU A 212 -1.13 -15.06 -10.66
CA LEU A 212 -1.95 -14.23 -11.56
C LEU A 212 -2.81 -15.07 -12.51
N ALA A 213 -2.21 -16.13 -13.09
CA ALA A 213 -2.94 -17.06 -13.95
C ALA A 213 -4.00 -17.84 -13.18
N GLU A 214 -3.71 -18.24 -11.95
CA GLU A 214 -4.62 -18.97 -11.07
C GLU A 214 -5.81 -18.11 -10.65
N ILE A 215 -5.60 -16.82 -10.34
CA ILE A 215 -6.68 -15.86 -10.04
C ILE A 215 -7.64 -15.75 -11.21
N ARG A 216 -7.13 -15.54 -12.43
CA ARG A 216 -7.96 -15.43 -13.64
C ARG A 216 -8.72 -16.71 -13.94
N ARG A 217 -8.06 -17.86 -13.82
CA ARG A 217 -8.64 -19.17 -14.09
C ARG A 217 -9.75 -19.56 -13.11
N ARG A 218 -9.60 -19.21 -11.82
CA ARG A 218 -10.50 -19.67 -10.74
C ARG A 218 -11.59 -18.69 -10.37
N SER A 219 -11.43 -17.41 -10.70
CA SER A 219 -12.44 -16.40 -10.42
C SER A 219 -13.01 -15.80 -11.71
N PRO A 220 -14.11 -16.35 -12.23
CA PRO A 220 -14.82 -15.74 -13.36
C PRO A 220 -15.25 -14.30 -13.08
N VAL A 221 -15.53 -13.95 -11.82
CA VAL A 221 -15.89 -12.60 -11.39
C VAL A 221 -14.74 -11.63 -11.66
N LEU A 222 -13.54 -11.95 -11.20
CA LEU A 222 -12.36 -11.09 -11.38
C LEU A 222 -11.93 -11.03 -12.85
N GLU A 223 -11.98 -12.18 -13.55
CA GLU A 223 -11.67 -12.24 -14.98
C GLU A 223 -12.61 -11.34 -15.80
N GLU A 224 -13.92 -11.35 -15.50
CA GLU A 224 -14.89 -10.50 -16.18
C GLU A 224 -14.66 -9.01 -15.90
N LEU A 225 -14.38 -8.64 -14.65
CA LEU A 225 -14.06 -7.26 -14.28
C LEU A 225 -12.79 -6.76 -14.97
N GLU A 226 -11.75 -7.62 -15.08
CA GLU A 226 -10.53 -7.30 -15.81
C GLU A 226 -10.78 -7.13 -17.32
N LYS A 227 -11.55 -8.04 -17.96
CA LYS A 227 -11.94 -7.93 -19.38
C LYS A 227 -12.73 -6.66 -19.68
N LYS A 228 -13.52 -6.18 -18.74
CA LYS A 228 -14.25 -4.90 -18.84
C LYS A 228 -13.36 -3.68 -18.61
N GLY A 229 -12.11 -3.85 -18.24
CA GLY A 229 -11.20 -2.75 -17.85
C GLY A 229 -11.58 -2.06 -16.55
N THR A 230 -12.49 -2.65 -15.75
CA THR A 230 -12.90 -2.10 -14.45
C THR A 230 -11.83 -2.27 -13.40
N ILE A 231 -11.08 -3.37 -13.48
CA ILE A 231 -9.93 -3.65 -12.63
C ILE A 231 -8.70 -4.04 -13.47
N GLN A 232 -7.55 -4.06 -12.82
CA GLN A 232 -6.33 -4.68 -13.34
C GLN A 232 -5.80 -5.69 -12.34
N ILE A 233 -5.42 -6.89 -12.83
CA ILE A 233 -4.74 -7.93 -12.05
C ILE A 233 -3.26 -7.85 -12.39
N ALA A 234 -2.44 -7.44 -11.43
CA ALA A 234 -1.01 -7.16 -11.60
C ALA A 234 -0.16 -7.97 -10.62
N GLY A 235 1.10 -8.20 -10.98
CA GLY A 235 2.09 -8.83 -10.13
C GLY A 235 3.26 -7.90 -9.87
N ALA A 236 3.92 -8.09 -8.74
CA ALA A 236 5.15 -7.38 -8.43
C ALA A 236 6.07 -8.21 -7.53
N MET A 237 7.37 -7.90 -7.57
CA MET A 237 8.40 -8.44 -6.68
C MET A 237 8.99 -7.34 -5.81
N TYR A 238 8.97 -7.56 -4.50
CA TYR A 238 9.63 -6.70 -3.53
C TYR A 238 11.02 -7.22 -3.18
N TYR A 239 12.02 -6.39 -3.38
CA TYR A 239 13.41 -6.70 -3.08
C TYR A 239 13.77 -6.25 -1.66
N LEU A 240 13.93 -7.20 -0.74
CA LEU A 240 14.17 -6.93 0.69
C LEU A 240 15.41 -6.06 0.96
N THR A 241 16.44 -6.17 0.13
CA THR A 241 17.72 -5.44 0.33
C THR A 241 17.67 -3.98 -0.11
N THR A 242 16.86 -3.68 -1.13
CA THR A 242 16.81 -2.35 -1.76
C THR A 242 15.52 -1.60 -1.48
N GLY A 243 14.48 -2.31 -1.03
CA GLY A 243 13.13 -1.77 -0.87
C GLY A 243 12.40 -1.53 -2.19
N VAL A 244 12.98 -1.92 -3.33
CA VAL A 244 12.35 -1.78 -4.66
C VAL A 244 11.17 -2.73 -4.79
N VAL A 245 10.07 -2.21 -5.35
CA VAL A 245 8.99 -3.03 -5.90
C VAL A 245 9.05 -2.93 -7.42
N GLU A 246 9.33 -4.07 -8.06
CA GLU A 246 9.34 -4.22 -9.52
C GLU A 246 8.01 -4.81 -9.97
N PHE A 247 7.23 -4.04 -10.75
CA PHE A 247 5.98 -4.54 -11.34
C PHE A 247 6.30 -5.41 -12.55
N LEU A 248 5.62 -6.54 -12.63
CA LEU A 248 5.74 -7.46 -13.76
C LEU A 248 4.97 -6.90 -14.96
N GLY A 249 5.59 -6.95 -16.14
CA GLY A 249 5.00 -6.52 -17.40
C GLY A 249 3.93 -7.47 -17.94
#